data_1ecacee02aa3cc85e3d68c9d7461947d
#
_entry.id   1ecacee02aa3cc85e3d68c9d7461947d
#
_cell.length_a   1.000
_cell.length_b   1.000
_cell.length_c   1.000
_cell.angle_alpha   90.00
_cell.angle_beta   90.00
_cell.angle_gamma   90.00
#
_symmetry.space_group_name_H-M   'P 1'
#
loop_
_entity.id
_entity.type
_entity.pdbx_description
1 polymer ?
#
loop_
_entity_poly.entity_id
_entity_poly.type
_entity_poly.pdbx_seq_one_letter_code
_entity_poly.pdbx_strand_id
1 'polypeptide(L)'
;KRGLAAMTSSFSAAICAAFGKYDVVHFHAEGPSVFLWIPKLFGKRCIVTIHGIDWARDKWKHGFGSRYIKFGEYIAAKYADEVIVLSEKVQKYFKKFYDRDTVLIPNGVMTHENRKANLITQKFGLHKDEYICALSRLTEEKGIHFLIEAYKELKTDKKLVIAGATSDTDGYVKMLKEMAGDDPNIIFTGFVSGQTLEEIYSNAYVYVLPSKLEGMPLSLLEAMSYGNCVIGSDIAEIADVVEDKAILFKKANVEDLKEKLQMVCDDVELVEKYKSEASGYICGRYNWEDVVNRTVEVYRGKKSCKEKLVENSSVASI
;
A
#
# COMPACT_ATOMS: atom_id res chain seq x y z
N LYS A 1 8.20 -20.66 12.22
CA LYS A 1 8.00 -20.24 13.62
C LYS A 1 7.21 -18.91 13.71
N ARG A 2 7.40 -17.93 12.83
CA ARG A 2 6.67 -16.65 12.86
C ARG A 2 5.19 -16.79 12.49
N GLY A 3 4.86 -17.63 11.51
CA GLY A 3 3.46 -17.92 11.16
C GLY A 3 2.66 -18.50 12.34
N LEU A 4 3.28 -19.38 13.15
CA LEU A 4 2.64 -19.91 14.35
C LEU A 4 2.40 -18.82 15.40
N ALA A 5 3.36 -17.90 15.59
CA ALA A 5 3.19 -16.76 16.48
C ALA A 5 2.04 -15.85 16.05
N ALA A 6 1.91 -15.57 14.75
CA ALA A 6 0.78 -14.81 14.22
C ALA A 6 -0.57 -15.52 14.46
N MET A 7 -0.62 -16.84 14.24
CA MET A 7 -1.84 -17.63 14.50
C MET A 7 -2.23 -17.61 15.98
N THR A 8 -1.27 -17.85 16.91
CA THR A 8 -1.55 -17.85 18.35
C THR A 8 -1.96 -16.47 18.85
N SER A 9 -1.32 -15.40 18.34
CA SER A 9 -1.71 -14.01 18.65
C SER A 9 -3.13 -13.70 18.18
N SER A 10 -3.48 -14.06 16.94
CA SER A 10 -4.83 -13.86 16.39
C SER A 10 -5.89 -14.67 17.17
N PHE A 11 -5.58 -15.89 17.54
CA PHE A 11 -6.47 -16.74 18.36
C PHE A 11 -6.71 -16.12 19.74
N SER A 12 -5.64 -15.71 20.44
CA SER A 12 -5.75 -15.09 21.77
C SER A 12 -6.54 -13.77 21.69
N ALA A 13 -6.28 -12.95 20.67
CA ALA A 13 -7.02 -11.71 20.45
C ALA A 13 -8.52 -11.96 20.21
N ALA A 14 -8.86 -12.99 19.41
CA ALA A 14 -10.26 -13.35 19.17
C ALA A 14 -10.99 -13.79 20.43
N ILE A 15 -10.31 -14.57 21.32
CA ILE A 15 -10.85 -14.95 22.64
C ILE A 15 -11.06 -13.69 23.51
N CYS A 16 -10.05 -12.84 23.64
CA CYS A 16 -10.18 -11.60 24.41
C CYS A 16 -11.32 -10.71 23.89
N ALA A 17 -11.48 -10.62 22.57
CA ALA A 17 -12.56 -9.86 21.95
C ALA A 17 -13.94 -10.47 22.21
N ALA A 18 -14.05 -11.81 22.25
CA ALA A 18 -15.31 -12.51 22.52
C ALA A 18 -15.85 -12.20 23.93
N PHE A 19 -14.97 -12.17 24.93
CA PHE A 19 -15.34 -11.89 26.32
C PHE A 19 -15.28 -10.40 26.70
N GLY A 20 -14.71 -9.57 25.82
CA GLY A 20 -14.63 -8.13 26.03
C GLY A 20 -15.98 -7.40 25.86
N LYS A 21 -16.10 -6.20 26.40
CA LYS A 21 -17.27 -5.33 26.27
C LYS A 21 -17.19 -4.55 24.93
N TYR A 22 -17.16 -5.27 23.81
CA TYR A 22 -17.11 -4.72 22.47
C TYR A 22 -18.39 -5.08 21.71
N ASP A 23 -18.94 -4.12 20.95
CA ASP A 23 -20.08 -4.37 20.06
C ASP A 23 -19.62 -4.90 18.69
N VAL A 24 -18.44 -4.42 18.24
CA VAL A 24 -17.86 -4.74 16.94
C VAL A 24 -16.44 -5.27 17.11
N VAL A 25 -16.11 -6.31 16.35
CA VAL A 25 -14.75 -6.84 16.21
C VAL A 25 -14.34 -6.73 14.75
N HIS A 26 -13.28 -5.97 14.48
CA HIS A 26 -12.78 -5.76 13.15
C HIS A 26 -11.48 -6.54 12.92
N PHE A 27 -11.54 -7.49 12.00
CA PHE A 27 -10.39 -8.28 11.58
C PHE A 27 -9.72 -7.65 10.38
N HIS A 28 -8.40 -7.66 10.34
CA HIS A 28 -7.62 -7.20 9.20
C HIS A 28 -6.86 -8.37 8.58
N ALA A 29 -7.02 -8.53 7.28
CA ALA A 29 -6.47 -9.61 6.44
C ALA A 29 -7.11 -11.00 6.66
N GLU A 30 -6.84 -11.92 5.74
CA GLU A 30 -7.45 -13.25 5.69
C GLU A 30 -6.98 -14.16 6.82
N GLY A 31 -5.68 -14.07 7.20
CA GLY A 31 -5.10 -14.96 8.21
C GLY A 31 -5.81 -14.91 9.56
N PRO A 32 -5.97 -13.75 10.19
CA PRO A 32 -6.74 -13.58 11.44
C PRO A 32 -8.21 -13.98 11.33
N SER A 33 -8.81 -13.84 10.14
CA SER A 33 -10.23 -14.14 9.89
C SER A 33 -10.60 -15.60 10.13
N VAL A 34 -9.62 -16.51 10.16
CA VAL A 34 -9.83 -17.92 10.55
C VAL A 34 -10.50 -18.03 11.92
N PHE A 35 -10.27 -17.08 12.82
CA PHE A 35 -10.81 -17.09 14.19
C PHE A 35 -12.05 -16.20 14.37
N LEU A 36 -12.61 -15.65 13.29
CA LEU A 36 -13.78 -14.77 13.31
C LEU A 36 -15.01 -15.42 13.97
N TRP A 37 -15.17 -16.71 13.83
CA TRP A 37 -16.28 -17.46 14.43
C TRP A 37 -16.31 -17.38 15.96
N ILE A 38 -15.15 -17.17 16.64
CA ILE A 38 -15.09 -17.09 18.10
C ILE A 38 -15.92 -15.91 18.60
N PRO A 39 -15.60 -14.63 18.34
CA PRO A 39 -16.42 -13.52 18.82
C PRO A 39 -17.84 -13.55 18.24
N LYS A 40 -18.04 -14.11 17.03
CA LYS A 40 -19.36 -14.23 16.43
C LYS A 40 -20.31 -15.15 17.23
N LEU A 41 -19.80 -16.25 17.81
CA LEU A 41 -20.56 -17.11 18.72
C LEU A 41 -21.03 -16.38 19.99
N PHE A 42 -20.33 -15.32 20.40
CA PHE A 42 -20.69 -14.46 21.53
C PHE A 42 -21.53 -13.23 21.11
N GLY A 43 -22.13 -13.27 19.92
CA GLY A 43 -23.05 -12.23 19.43
C GLY A 43 -22.35 -10.93 18.99
N LYS A 44 -21.02 -10.93 18.80
CA LYS A 44 -20.31 -9.75 18.32
C LYS A 44 -20.54 -9.56 16.82
N ARG A 45 -20.67 -8.31 16.40
CA ARG A 45 -20.65 -7.95 14.97
C ARG A 45 -19.21 -8.04 14.48
N CYS A 46 -18.96 -8.88 13.47
CA CYS A 46 -17.61 -9.17 12.96
C CYS A 46 -17.44 -8.61 11.55
N ILE A 47 -16.48 -7.72 11.38
CA ILE A 47 -16.15 -7.07 10.12
C ILE A 47 -14.74 -7.49 9.72
N VAL A 48 -14.49 -7.64 8.43
CA VAL A 48 -13.17 -7.99 7.89
C VAL A 48 -12.76 -6.99 6.83
N THR A 49 -11.55 -6.43 6.94
CA THR A 49 -10.91 -5.71 5.82
C THR A 49 -9.88 -6.60 5.13
N ILE A 50 -10.06 -6.79 3.82
CA ILE A 50 -9.12 -7.47 2.93
C ILE A 50 -8.20 -6.44 2.30
N HIS A 51 -6.93 -6.43 2.70
CA HIS A 51 -5.93 -5.47 2.21
C HIS A 51 -5.32 -5.83 0.85
N GLY A 52 -5.64 -6.98 0.33
CA GLY A 52 -5.16 -7.53 -0.94
C GLY A 52 -5.34 -9.04 -0.93
N ILE A 53 -5.08 -9.70 -2.03
CA ILE A 53 -5.18 -11.16 -2.11
C ILE A 53 -3.85 -11.77 -1.64
N ASP A 54 -3.72 -12.00 -0.33
CA ASP A 54 -2.46 -12.39 0.30
C ASP A 54 -1.91 -13.73 -0.19
N TRP A 55 -2.77 -14.70 -0.49
CA TRP A 55 -2.30 -16.00 -1.01
C TRP A 55 -1.71 -15.92 -2.42
N ALA A 56 -1.94 -14.82 -3.16
CA ALA A 56 -1.32 -14.58 -4.46
C ALA A 56 0.14 -14.08 -4.36
N ARG A 57 0.59 -13.67 -3.16
CA ARG A 57 1.96 -13.22 -2.91
C ARG A 57 2.92 -14.41 -2.96
N ASP A 58 4.12 -14.18 -3.48
CA ASP A 58 5.14 -15.24 -3.66
C ASP A 58 5.46 -15.98 -2.36
N LYS A 59 5.48 -15.27 -1.23
CA LYS A 59 5.66 -15.85 0.12
C LYS A 59 4.66 -16.96 0.46
N TRP A 60 3.45 -16.92 -0.12
CA TRP A 60 2.36 -17.82 0.22
C TRP A 60 1.91 -18.71 -0.93
N LYS A 61 2.60 -18.69 -2.08
CA LYS A 61 2.17 -19.46 -3.27
C LYS A 61 2.08 -20.97 -3.06
N HIS A 62 2.83 -21.52 -2.10
CA HIS A 62 2.90 -22.98 -1.89
C HIS A 62 2.85 -23.34 -0.41
N GLY A 63 2.19 -24.47 -0.10
CA GLY A 63 2.23 -25.12 1.20
C GLY A 63 1.06 -24.80 2.14
N PHE A 64 1.25 -25.11 3.42
CA PHE A 64 0.22 -24.98 4.46
C PHE A 64 -0.25 -23.53 4.64
N GLY A 65 0.67 -22.56 4.54
CA GLY A 65 0.34 -21.13 4.71
C GLY A 65 -0.67 -20.63 3.69
N SER A 66 -0.53 -21.00 2.41
CA SER A 66 -1.50 -20.64 1.37
C SER A 66 -2.90 -21.19 1.64
N ARG A 67 -2.97 -22.45 2.06
CA ARG A 67 -4.25 -23.10 2.40
C ARG A 67 -4.91 -22.44 3.60
N TYR A 68 -4.12 -22.07 4.61
CA TYR A 68 -4.60 -21.38 5.80
C TYR A 68 -5.18 -19.99 5.45
N ILE A 69 -4.48 -19.21 4.62
CA ILE A 69 -4.95 -17.89 4.18
C ILE A 69 -6.22 -18.01 3.35
N LYS A 70 -6.27 -18.93 2.37
CA LYS A 70 -7.49 -19.20 1.58
C LYS A 70 -8.67 -19.65 2.44
N PHE A 71 -8.40 -20.42 3.49
CA PHE A 71 -9.44 -20.81 4.44
C PHE A 71 -9.95 -19.58 5.22
N GLY A 72 -9.08 -18.69 5.65
CA GLY A 72 -9.46 -17.44 6.29
C GLY A 72 -10.27 -16.51 5.36
N GLU A 73 -9.90 -16.44 4.07
CA GLU A 73 -10.67 -15.72 3.04
C GLU A 73 -12.09 -16.30 2.90
N TYR A 74 -12.21 -17.63 2.84
CA TYR A 74 -13.51 -18.30 2.80
C TYR A 74 -14.35 -18.00 4.05
N ILE A 75 -13.74 -18.06 5.25
CA ILE A 75 -14.43 -17.71 6.51
C ILE A 75 -14.89 -16.26 6.50
N ALA A 76 -14.05 -15.33 6.06
CA ALA A 76 -14.41 -13.92 5.92
C ALA A 76 -15.58 -13.74 4.96
N ALA A 77 -15.51 -14.32 3.76
CA ALA A 77 -16.56 -14.23 2.76
C ALA A 77 -17.90 -14.78 3.24
N LYS A 78 -17.89 -15.89 3.99
CA LYS A 78 -19.13 -16.60 4.36
C LYS A 78 -19.74 -16.12 5.69
N TYR A 79 -18.91 -15.74 6.66
CA TYR A 79 -19.38 -15.54 8.03
C TYR A 79 -19.19 -14.14 8.59
N ALA A 80 -18.42 -13.25 7.94
CA ALA A 80 -18.35 -11.87 8.35
C ALA A 80 -19.70 -11.16 8.15
N ASP A 81 -20.07 -10.26 9.06
CA ASP A 81 -21.26 -9.42 8.87
C ASP A 81 -21.05 -8.48 7.67
N GLU A 82 -19.85 -7.87 7.58
CA GLU A 82 -19.44 -7.10 6.41
C GLU A 82 -17.98 -7.41 6.03
N VAL A 83 -17.70 -7.33 4.74
CA VAL A 83 -16.34 -7.43 4.19
C VAL A 83 -16.00 -6.12 3.50
N ILE A 84 -14.95 -5.45 3.97
CA ILE A 84 -14.39 -4.25 3.35
C ILE A 84 -13.26 -4.66 2.43
N VAL A 85 -13.21 -4.10 1.23
CA VAL A 85 -12.15 -4.30 0.24
C VAL A 85 -11.60 -2.95 -0.23
N LEU A 86 -10.34 -2.92 -0.67
CA LEU A 86 -9.65 -1.67 -1.01
C LEU A 86 -9.72 -1.30 -2.49
N SER A 87 -10.15 -2.23 -3.36
CA SER A 87 -10.23 -2.00 -4.80
C SER A 87 -11.42 -2.71 -5.44
N GLU A 88 -11.92 -2.18 -6.56
CA GLU A 88 -12.97 -2.80 -7.35
C GLU A 88 -12.57 -4.19 -7.88
N LYS A 89 -11.30 -4.40 -8.16
CA LYS A 89 -10.78 -5.70 -8.59
C LYS A 89 -11.03 -6.78 -7.54
N VAL A 90 -10.76 -6.48 -6.26
CA VAL A 90 -11.02 -7.39 -5.15
C VAL A 90 -12.53 -7.53 -4.91
N GLN A 91 -13.31 -6.46 -5.08
CA GLN A 91 -14.77 -6.51 -5.00
C GLN A 91 -15.37 -7.49 -6.05
N LYS A 92 -14.96 -7.35 -7.31
CA LYS A 92 -15.36 -8.25 -8.40
C LYS A 92 -14.92 -9.70 -8.15
N TYR A 93 -13.74 -9.89 -7.54
CA TYR A 93 -13.23 -11.20 -7.14
C TYR A 93 -14.14 -11.86 -6.10
N PHE A 94 -14.47 -11.17 -5.00
CA PHE A 94 -15.36 -11.71 -3.96
C PHE A 94 -16.75 -12.03 -4.51
N LYS A 95 -17.31 -11.16 -5.36
CA LYS A 95 -18.60 -11.41 -6.01
C LYS A 95 -18.55 -12.65 -6.90
N LYS A 96 -17.49 -12.80 -7.71
CA LYS A 96 -17.35 -13.93 -8.65
C LYS A 96 -17.13 -15.28 -7.96
N PHE A 97 -16.28 -15.33 -6.94
CA PHE A 97 -15.85 -16.61 -6.34
C PHE A 97 -16.66 -17.04 -5.12
N TYR A 98 -17.26 -16.09 -4.41
CA TYR A 98 -18.01 -16.35 -3.18
C TYR A 98 -19.47 -15.89 -3.25
N ASP A 99 -19.91 -15.29 -4.36
CA ASP A 99 -21.17 -14.56 -4.48
C ASP A 99 -21.40 -13.61 -3.29
N ARG A 100 -20.33 -12.96 -2.84
CA ARG A 100 -20.32 -12.07 -1.69
C ARG A 100 -20.23 -10.62 -2.14
N ASP A 101 -21.23 -9.82 -1.78
CA ASP A 101 -21.14 -8.37 -1.87
C ASP A 101 -20.22 -7.82 -0.79
N THR A 102 -19.41 -6.84 -1.14
CA THR A 102 -18.40 -6.25 -0.27
C THR A 102 -18.48 -4.72 -0.32
N VAL A 103 -18.04 -4.07 0.75
CA VAL A 103 -18.02 -2.61 0.81
C VAL A 103 -16.64 -2.12 0.34
N LEU A 104 -16.63 -1.30 -0.71
CA LEU A 104 -15.41 -0.70 -1.22
C LEU A 104 -15.02 0.52 -0.38
N ILE A 105 -14.01 0.41 0.46
CA ILE A 105 -13.42 1.51 1.23
C ILE A 105 -11.90 1.46 0.99
N PRO A 106 -11.34 2.33 0.14
CA PRO A 106 -9.92 2.37 -0.13
C PRO A 106 -9.12 2.84 1.10
N ASN A 107 -7.81 2.68 1.07
CA ASN A 107 -6.94 3.35 2.04
C ASN A 107 -7.07 4.86 1.88
N GLY A 108 -6.90 5.59 2.99
CA GLY A 108 -6.91 7.05 3.01
C GLY A 108 -5.54 7.63 3.33
N VAL A 109 -5.39 8.90 3.04
CA VAL A 109 -4.22 9.70 3.38
C VAL A 109 -4.66 11.07 3.90
N MET A 110 -3.87 11.64 4.81
CA MET A 110 -4.05 13.02 5.27
C MET A 110 -3.23 13.97 4.39
N THR A 111 -3.63 15.23 4.38
CA THR A 111 -2.78 16.30 3.84
C THR A 111 -1.62 16.53 4.80
N HIS A 112 -0.41 16.62 4.26
CA HIS A 112 0.80 16.85 5.03
C HIS A 112 1.42 18.21 4.71
N GLU A 113 2.04 18.81 5.71
CA GLU A 113 2.89 19.98 5.52
C GLU A 113 4.31 19.54 5.18
N ASN A 114 4.91 20.17 4.18
CA ASN A 114 6.27 19.88 3.78
C ASN A 114 7.27 20.34 4.85
N ARG A 115 8.24 19.49 5.16
CA ARG A 115 9.33 19.75 6.09
C ARG A 115 10.61 20.11 5.35
N LYS A 116 11.35 21.08 5.89
CA LYS A 116 12.71 21.38 5.40
C LYS A 116 13.66 20.23 5.74
N ALA A 117 14.60 19.96 4.87
CA ALA A 117 15.67 19.00 5.11
C ALA A 117 16.55 19.45 6.30
N ASN A 118 16.59 18.66 7.35
CA ASN A 118 17.40 18.88 8.54
C ASN A 118 17.97 17.55 9.04
N LEU A 119 17.13 16.65 9.55
CA LEU A 119 17.57 15.34 10.03
C LEU A 119 18.15 14.48 8.90
N ILE A 120 17.58 14.53 7.71
CA ILE A 120 18.08 13.79 6.55
C ILE A 120 19.43 14.33 6.07
N THR A 121 19.65 15.65 6.20
CA THR A 121 20.96 16.24 5.90
C THR A 121 22.01 15.79 6.90
N GLN A 122 21.69 15.84 8.18
CA GLN A 122 22.62 15.43 9.24
C GLN A 122 22.96 13.92 9.18
N LYS A 123 21.97 13.07 8.87
CA LYS A 123 22.16 11.61 8.91
C LYS A 123 22.69 11.03 7.60
N PHE A 124 22.29 11.59 6.47
CA PHE A 124 22.50 10.99 5.17
C PHE A 124 23.10 11.95 4.13
N GLY A 125 23.35 13.22 4.48
CA GLY A 125 23.85 14.22 3.54
C GLY A 125 22.89 14.49 2.38
N LEU A 126 21.58 14.51 2.64
CA LEU A 126 20.55 14.72 1.65
C LEU A 126 19.95 16.12 1.74
N HIS A 127 19.76 16.77 0.59
CA HIS A 127 19.10 18.06 0.47
C HIS A 127 17.90 17.99 -0.47
N LYS A 128 17.13 19.06 -0.51
CA LYS A 128 15.93 19.13 -1.34
C LYS A 128 16.25 18.93 -2.81
N ASP A 129 15.44 18.12 -3.47
CA ASP A 129 15.49 17.82 -4.91
C ASP A 129 16.82 17.17 -5.40
N GLU A 130 17.64 16.64 -4.48
CA GLU A 130 18.91 15.98 -4.80
C GLU A 130 18.81 14.45 -4.94
N TYR A 131 17.63 13.86 -4.75
CA TYR A 131 17.53 12.40 -4.75
C TYR A 131 16.22 11.85 -5.29
N ILE A 132 16.32 10.69 -5.90
CA ILE A 132 15.24 9.78 -6.25
C ILE A 132 14.98 8.89 -5.02
N CYS A 133 13.73 8.76 -4.59
CA CYS A 133 13.37 8.04 -3.37
C CYS A 133 12.51 6.81 -3.69
N ALA A 134 12.81 5.69 -3.04
CA ALA A 134 11.91 4.55 -2.93
C ALA A 134 11.74 4.18 -1.46
N LEU A 135 10.50 4.00 -1.01
CA LEU A 135 10.18 3.64 0.37
C LEU A 135 9.22 2.46 0.41
N SER A 136 9.69 1.35 0.96
CA SER A 136 8.88 0.14 1.11
C SER A 136 9.54 -0.86 2.07
N ARG A 137 8.80 -1.93 2.38
CA ARG A 137 9.46 -3.14 2.91
C ARG A 137 10.41 -3.69 1.83
N LEU A 138 11.61 -4.07 2.22
CA LEU A 138 12.58 -4.62 1.28
C LEU A 138 12.29 -6.11 1.04
N THR A 139 11.32 -6.38 0.17
CA THR A 139 10.90 -7.70 -0.28
C THR A 139 10.93 -7.76 -1.80
N GLU A 140 11.07 -8.95 -2.36
CA GLU A 140 11.24 -9.13 -3.81
C GLU A 140 10.04 -8.59 -4.62
N GLU A 141 8.83 -8.69 -4.06
CA GLU A 141 7.61 -8.16 -4.66
C GLU A 141 7.62 -6.63 -4.84
N LYS A 142 8.46 -5.91 -4.07
CA LYS A 142 8.60 -4.45 -4.16
C LYS A 142 9.53 -3.98 -5.27
N GLY A 143 10.28 -4.88 -5.90
CA GLY A 143 11.01 -4.62 -7.14
C GLY A 143 12.17 -3.63 -7.04
N ILE A 144 12.74 -3.41 -5.83
CA ILE A 144 13.84 -2.44 -5.63
C ILE A 144 15.09 -2.80 -6.47
N HIS A 145 15.29 -4.08 -6.77
CA HIS A 145 16.36 -4.53 -7.66
C HIS A 145 16.24 -3.94 -9.07
N PHE A 146 15.02 -3.83 -9.63
CA PHE A 146 14.82 -3.18 -10.94
C PHE A 146 15.21 -1.69 -10.89
N LEU A 147 14.93 -1.03 -9.77
CA LEU A 147 15.27 0.38 -9.59
C LEU A 147 16.79 0.58 -9.50
N ILE A 148 17.50 -0.29 -8.77
CA ILE A 148 18.96 -0.23 -8.70
C ILE A 148 19.59 -0.49 -10.07
N GLU A 149 19.12 -1.48 -10.83
CA GLU A 149 19.58 -1.75 -12.19
C GLU A 149 19.38 -0.53 -13.11
N ALA A 150 18.17 0.01 -13.14
CA ALA A 150 17.84 1.18 -13.95
C ALA A 150 18.68 2.41 -13.55
N TYR A 151 18.82 2.65 -12.24
CA TYR A 151 19.58 3.79 -11.71
C TYR A 151 21.06 3.76 -12.12
N LYS A 152 21.71 2.61 -12.10
CA LYS A 152 23.12 2.46 -12.48
C LYS A 152 23.42 2.86 -13.93
N GLU A 153 22.42 2.87 -14.78
CA GLU A 153 22.56 3.28 -16.18
C GLU A 153 22.08 4.71 -16.46
N LEU A 154 21.62 5.44 -15.40
CA LEU A 154 21.18 6.83 -15.56
C LEU A 154 22.36 7.81 -15.68
N LYS A 155 22.14 8.85 -16.47
CA LYS A 155 22.98 10.02 -16.47
C LYS A 155 22.36 11.09 -15.58
N THR A 156 22.72 11.10 -14.31
CA THR A 156 22.13 12.01 -13.32
C THR A 156 23.13 12.33 -12.20
N ASP A 157 22.97 13.50 -11.61
CA ASP A 157 23.64 13.92 -10.38
C ASP A 157 22.87 13.56 -9.09
N LYS A 158 21.63 13.07 -9.27
CA LYS A 158 20.75 12.75 -8.15
C LYS A 158 21.09 11.42 -7.52
N LYS A 159 21.08 11.37 -6.19
CA LYS A 159 21.29 10.15 -5.41
C LYS A 159 20.07 9.24 -5.48
N LEU A 160 20.25 7.93 -5.26
CA LEU A 160 19.16 6.98 -5.04
C LEU A 160 19.04 6.70 -3.54
N VAL A 161 17.90 7.02 -2.96
CA VAL A 161 17.59 6.78 -1.54
C VAL A 161 16.59 5.63 -1.43
N ILE A 162 17.03 4.54 -0.81
CA ILE A 162 16.22 3.36 -0.55
C ILE A 162 15.91 3.32 0.95
N ALA A 163 14.68 3.70 1.29
CA ALA A 163 14.20 3.73 2.67
C ALA A 163 13.34 2.51 2.97
N GLY A 164 13.66 1.84 4.07
CA GLY A 164 12.92 0.68 4.54
C GLY A 164 13.79 -0.41 5.12
N ALA A 165 13.12 -1.39 5.69
CA ALA A 165 13.77 -2.56 6.27
C ALA A 165 13.02 -3.84 5.89
N THR A 166 13.64 -4.96 6.22
CA THR A 166 13.02 -6.28 6.12
C THR A 166 12.80 -6.87 7.50
N SER A 167 11.79 -7.71 7.63
CA SER A 167 11.61 -8.57 8.79
C SER A 167 11.86 -10.06 8.51
N ASP A 168 11.91 -10.44 7.22
CA ASP A 168 11.87 -11.86 6.81
C ASP A 168 12.73 -12.19 5.57
N THR A 169 13.44 -11.22 5.00
CA THR A 169 14.11 -11.35 3.69
C THR A 169 15.55 -10.84 3.71
N ASP A 170 16.33 -11.26 4.72
CA ASP A 170 17.74 -10.84 4.87
C ASP A 170 18.58 -11.12 3.62
N GLY A 171 18.31 -12.26 2.92
CA GLY A 171 18.95 -12.60 1.67
C GLY A 171 18.68 -11.60 0.54
N TYR A 172 17.45 -11.10 0.44
CA TYR A 172 17.10 -10.09 -0.57
C TYR A 172 17.80 -8.74 -0.29
N VAL A 173 17.82 -8.31 0.97
CA VAL A 173 18.54 -7.07 1.35
C VAL A 173 20.04 -7.20 1.08
N LYS A 174 20.63 -8.37 1.35
CA LYS A 174 22.04 -8.64 1.02
C LYS A 174 22.26 -8.53 -0.49
N MET A 175 21.41 -9.14 -1.30
CA MET A 175 21.45 -9.04 -2.77
C MET A 175 21.34 -7.58 -3.23
N LEU A 176 20.41 -6.78 -2.70
CA LEU A 176 20.27 -5.36 -3.06
C LEU A 176 21.54 -4.56 -2.75
N LYS A 177 22.19 -4.81 -1.61
CA LYS A 177 23.46 -4.16 -1.25
C LYS A 177 24.60 -4.61 -2.15
N GLU A 178 24.66 -5.89 -2.50
CA GLU A 178 25.64 -6.41 -3.46
C GLU A 178 25.44 -5.79 -4.85
N MET A 179 24.18 -5.62 -5.30
CA MET A 179 23.86 -4.93 -6.56
C MET A 179 24.25 -3.45 -6.52
N ALA A 180 24.03 -2.77 -5.40
CA ALA A 180 24.46 -1.38 -5.23
C ALA A 180 25.98 -1.26 -5.30
N GLY A 181 26.70 -2.24 -4.72
CA GLY A 181 28.16 -2.19 -4.62
C GLY A 181 28.60 -1.06 -3.68
N ASP A 182 29.77 -0.47 -4.00
CA ASP A 182 30.35 0.65 -3.25
C ASP A 182 29.94 2.02 -3.83
N ASP A 183 28.82 2.11 -4.56
CA ASP A 183 28.36 3.38 -5.13
C ASP A 183 27.88 4.32 -4.01
N PRO A 184 28.58 5.46 -3.76
CA PRO A 184 28.24 6.38 -2.69
C PRO A 184 26.93 7.13 -2.94
N ASN A 185 26.39 7.06 -4.16
CA ASN A 185 25.13 7.69 -4.52
C ASN A 185 23.91 6.80 -4.22
N ILE A 186 24.10 5.52 -3.89
CA ILE A 186 23.01 4.62 -3.49
C ILE A 186 22.98 4.50 -1.97
N ILE A 187 22.00 5.14 -1.34
CA ILE A 187 21.90 5.27 0.12
C ILE A 187 20.76 4.39 0.65
N PHE A 188 21.11 3.43 1.50
CA PHE A 188 20.16 2.65 2.28
C PHE A 188 19.97 3.29 3.65
N THR A 189 18.80 3.89 3.90
CA THR A 189 18.54 4.55 5.21
C THR A 189 18.18 3.57 6.33
N GLY A 190 17.84 2.32 5.99
CA GLY A 190 17.16 1.41 6.91
C GLY A 190 15.74 1.85 7.20
N PHE A 191 15.18 1.35 8.31
CA PHE A 191 13.83 1.77 8.74
C PHE A 191 13.86 3.23 9.22
N VAL A 192 12.94 4.02 8.69
CA VAL A 192 12.74 5.44 9.06
C VAL A 192 11.31 5.68 9.47
N SER A 193 11.10 6.61 10.41
CA SER A 193 9.78 6.99 10.91
C SER A 193 9.77 8.43 11.43
N GLY A 194 8.57 8.96 11.74
CA GLY A 194 8.40 10.31 12.27
C GLY A 194 9.03 11.37 11.38
N GLN A 195 9.64 12.39 11.96
CA GLN A 195 10.18 13.53 11.23
C GLN A 195 11.19 13.14 10.13
N THR A 196 12.03 12.12 10.34
CA THR A 196 12.97 11.66 9.30
C THR A 196 12.24 11.15 8.06
N LEU A 197 11.14 10.42 8.22
CA LEU A 197 10.29 9.95 7.14
C LEU A 197 9.58 11.12 6.42
N GLU A 198 9.01 12.05 7.20
CA GLU A 198 8.37 13.25 6.67
C GLU A 198 9.34 14.09 5.83
N GLU A 199 10.58 14.28 6.32
CA GLU A 199 11.61 15.00 5.57
C GLU A 199 12.03 14.26 4.28
N ILE A 200 12.10 12.92 4.30
CA ILE A 200 12.41 12.14 3.09
C ILE A 200 11.34 12.35 2.01
N TYR A 201 10.06 12.28 2.35
CA TYR A 201 9.00 12.56 1.39
C TYR A 201 8.99 14.02 0.93
N SER A 202 9.15 14.97 1.86
CA SER A 202 9.05 16.41 1.57
C SER A 202 10.13 16.95 0.65
N ASN A 203 11.29 16.30 0.59
CA ASN A 203 12.47 16.82 -0.12
C ASN A 203 12.92 15.94 -1.29
N ALA A 204 12.19 14.88 -1.62
CA ALA A 204 12.51 14.03 -2.77
C ALA A 204 12.30 14.77 -4.10
N TYR A 205 13.17 14.51 -5.07
CA TYR A 205 12.99 14.96 -6.44
C TYR A 205 11.87 14.18 -7.11
N VAL A 206 11.95 12.85 -7.04
CA VAL A 206 10.95 11.91 -7.59
C VAL A 206 10.82 10.74 -6.62
N TYR A 207 9.61 10.24 -6.45
CA TYR A 207 9.31 9.00 -5.74
C TYR A 207 9.07 7.86 -6.72
N VAL A 208 9.68 6.69 -6.46
CA VAL A 208 9.56 5.52 -7.33
C VAL A 208 8.96 4.33 -6.59
N LEU A 209 7.94 3.71 -7.17
CA LEU A 209 7.31 2.49 -6.66
C LEU A 209 7.37 1.36 -7.72
N PRO A 210 8.46 0.58 -7.77
CA PRO A 210 8.69 -0.43 -8.81
C PRO A 210 8.06 -1.80 -8.49
N SER A 211 6.96 -1.81 -7.77
CA SER A 211 6.33 -3.02 -7.23
C SER A 211 5.77 -3.94 -8.32
N LYS A 212 5.96 -5.25 -8.14
CA LYS A 212 5.33 -6.30 -8.96
C LYS A 212 3.90 -6.62 -8.53
N LEU A 213 3.58 -6.35 -7.26
CA LEU A 213 2.31 -6.67 -6.62
C LEU A 213 2.04 -5.71 -5.46
N GLU A 214 0.84 -5.17 -5.41
CA GLU A 214 0.32 -4.35 -4.31
C GLU A 214 -1.11 -4.74 -3.95
N GLY A 215 -1.59 -4.30 -2.79
CA GLY A 215 -3.02 -4.26 -2.50
C GLY A 215 -3.57 -2.86 -2.82
N MET A 216 -3.17 -1.90 -1.99
CA MET A 216 -3.30 -0.46 -2.22
C MET A 216 -2.15 0.21 -1.46
N PRO A 217 -1.11 0.69 -2.14
CA PRO A 217 0.14 1.07 -1.49
C PRO A 217 0.03 2.39 -0.74
N LEU A 218 0.09 2.34 0.60
CA LEU A 218 0.07 3.54 1.45
C LEU A 218 1.24 4.49 1.15
N SER A 219 2.42 3.94 0.89
CA SER A 219 3.60 4.76 0.58
C SER A 219 3.46 5.58 -0.71
N LEU A 220 2.63 5.13 -1.66
CA LEU A 220 2.25 5.89 -2.84
C LEU A 220 1.33 7.07 -2.48
N LEU A 221 0.29 6.80 -1.69
CA LEU A 221 -0.62 7.83 -1.22
C LEU A 221 0.13 8.90 -0.41
N GLU A 222 1.01 8.47 0.50
CA GLU A 222 1.86 9.35 1.29
C GLU A 222 2.79 10.18 0.39
N ALA A 223 3.52 9.56 -0.54
CA ALA A 223 4.40 10.27 -1.45
C ALA A 223 3.66 11.37 -2.22
N MET A 224 2.49 11.05 -2.78
CA MET A 224 1.67 12.03 -3.49
C MET A 224 1.11 13.11 -2.58
N SER A 225 0.76 12.79 -1.32
CA SER A 225 0.25 13.78 -0.36
C SER A 225 1.28 14.84 0.04
N TYR A 226 2.58 14.48 0.00
CA TYR A 226 3.69 15.42 0.14
C TYR A 226 4.01 16.19 -1.16
N GLY A 227 3.27 15.96 -2.24
CA GLY A 227 3.46 16.63 -3.52
C GLY A 227 4.62 16.07 -4.33
N ASN A 228 4.94 14.77 -4.22
CA ASN A 228 5.98 14.17 -5.06
C ASN A 228 5.49 13.87 -6.47
N CYS A 229 6.36 14.10 -7.45
CA CYS A 229 6.27 13.43 -8.74
C CYS A 229 6.51 11.93 -8.53
N VAL A 230 5.65 11.08 -9.06
CA VAL A 230 5.69 9.64 -8.86
C VAL A 230 5.95 8.91 -10.16
N ILE A 231 6.85 7.92 -10.12
CA ILE A 231 7.01 6.89 -11.16
C ILE A 231 6.57 5.56 -10.56
N GLY A 232 5.54 4.93 -11.11
CA GLY A 232 5.00 3.66 -10.63
C GLY A 232 4.98 2.59 -11.71
N SER A 233 5.01 1.30 -11.30
CA SER A 233 4.75 0.22 -12.25
C SER A 233 3.28 0.23 -12.71
N ASP A 234 3.00 -0.23 -13.94
CA ASP A 234 1.68 -0.23 -14.58
C ASP A 234 0.74 -1.33 -14.07
N ILE A 235 0.94 -1.80 -12.84
CA ILE A 235 -0.02 -2.73 -12.22
C ILE A 235 -1.31 -1.98 -11.86
N ALA A 236 -2.44 -2.68 -11.97
CA ALA A 236 -3.77 -2.08 -11.74
C ALA A 236 -3.88 -1.39 -10.37
N GLU A 237 -3.26 -1.97 -9.34
CA GLU A 237 -3.28 -1.44 -7.97
C GLU A 237 -2.53 -0.10 -7.82
N ILE A 238 -1.72 0.28 -8.79
CA ILE A 238 -1.05 1.58 -8.87
C ILE A 238 -1.78 2.45 -9.91
N ALA A 239 -1.97 1.92 -11.13
CA ALA A 239 -2.57 2.65 -12.24
C ALA A 239 -3.97 3.20 -11.92
N ASP A 240 -4.84 2.40 -11.28
CA ASP A 240 -6.20 2.82 -10.88
C ASP A 240 -6.18 3.90 -9.78
N VAL A 241 -5.11 3.98 -8.99
CA VAL A 241 -4.95 4.99 -7.94
C VAL A 241 -4.47 6.31 -8.50
N VAL A 242 -3.48 6.28 -9.38
CA VAL A 242 -2.81 7.50 -9.86
C VAL A 242 -3.42 8.07 -11.13
N GLU A 243 -4.14 7.25 -11.92
CA GLU A 243 -4.70 7.64 -13.22
C GLU A 243 -3.65 8.33 -14.10
N ASP A 244 -3.87 9.59 -14.48
CA ASP A 244 -2.95 10.43 -15.26
C ASP A 244 -2.03 11.32 -14.39
N LYS A 245 -2.06 11.17 -13.05
CA LYS A 245 -1.31 12.01 -12.10
C LYS A 245 0.04 11.44 -11.66
N ALA A 246 0.51 10.41 -12.35
CA ALA A 246 1.84 9.85 -12.18
C ALA A 246 2.36 9.28 -13.51
N ILE A 247 3.66 9.04 -13.56
CA ILE A 247 4.31 8.41 -14.71
C ILE A 247 4.30 6.90 -14.50
N LEU A 248 3.80 6.14 -15.46
CA LEU A 248 3.79 4.69 -15.38
C LEU A 248 4.87 4.08 -16.28
N PHE A 249 5.50 3.01 -15.78
CA PHE A 249 6.41 2.17 -16.54
C PHE A 249 5.94 0.71 -16.54
N LYS A 250 6.33 -0.06 -17.56
CA LYS A 250 5.95 -1.46 -17.69
C LYS A 250 6.51 -2.29 -16.55
N LYS A 251 5.63 -3.02 -15.86
CA LYS A 251 5.95 -3.90 -14.74
C LYS A 251 7.19 -4.76 -15.01
N ALA A 252 8.15 -4.72 -14.07
CA ALA A 252 9.40 -5.49 -14.12
C ALA A 252 10.25 -5.25 -15.38
N ASN A 253 10.12 -4.12 -16.04
CA ASN A 253 10.90 -3.73 -17.19
C ASN A 253 11.91 -2.64 -16.81
N VAL A 254 13.18 -3.04 -16.68
CA VAL A 254 14.29 -2.15 -16.26
C VAL A 254 14.53 -1.05 -17.29
N GLU A 255 14.49 -1.37 -18.58
CA GLU A 255 14.76 -0.41 -19.65
C GLU A 255 13.69 0.69 -19.69
N ASP A 256 12.41 0.32 -19.63
CA ASP A 256 11.31 1.30 -19.59
C ASP A 256 11.36 2.16 -18.30
N LEU A 257 11.72 1.55 -17.14
CA LEU A 257 11.95 2.30 -15.91
C LEU A 257 13.10 3.30 -16.06
N LYS A 258 14.22 2.88 -16.66
CA LYS A 258 15.35 3.74 -16.97
C LYS A 258 14.96 4.92 -17.86
N GLU A 259 14.21 4.65 -18.94
CA GLU A 259 13.71 5.69 -19.84
C GLU A 259 12.84 6.73 -19.11
N LYS A 260 11.92 6.27 -18.23
CA LYS A 260 11.09 7.17 -17.43
C LYS A 260 11.89 7.97 -16.40
N LEU A 261 12.87 7.35 -15.77
CA LEU A 261 13.77 8.03 -14.85
C LEU A 261 14.65 9.08 -15.56
N GLN A 262 15.22 8.74 -16.74
CA GLN A 262 16.00 9.68 -17.51
C GLN A 262 15.15 10.86 -17.98
N MET A 263 13.93 10.60 -18.47
CA MET A 263 12.99 11.64 -18.89
C MET A 263 12.74 12.67 -17.78
N VAL A 264 12.49 12.24 -16.53
CA VAL A 264 12.28 13.20 -15.43
C VAL A 264 13.59 13.86 -14.96
N CYS A 265 14.74 13.23 -15.13
CA CYS A 265 16.02 13.87 -14.84
C CYS A 265 16.35 14.99 -15.87
N ASP A 266 15.93 14.81 -17.12
CA ASP A 266 16.19 15.75 -18.20
C ASP A 266 15.14 16.87 -18.29
N ASP A 267 13.94 16.67 -17.71
CA ASP A 267 12.80 17.60 -17.79
C ASP A 267 12.28 17.99 -16.41
N VAL A 268 12.82 19.06 -15.84
CA VAL A 268 12.41 19.61 -14.54
C VAL A 268 10.97 20.15 -14.58
N GLU A 269 10.54 20.73 -15.71
CA GLU A 269 9.19 21.30 -15.83
C GLU A 269 8.13 20.20 -15.75
N LEU A 270 8.41 19.03 -16.33
CA LEU A 270 7.56 17.85 -16.22
C LEU A 270 7.42 17.39 -14.77
N VAL A 271 8.53 17.38 -14.01
CA VAL A 271 8.53 17.01 -12.59
C VAL A 271 7.68 17.98 -11.78
N GLU A 272 7.88 19.29 -11.96
CA GLU A 272 7.12 20.32 -11.24
C GLU A 272 5.63 20.29 -11.58
N LYS A 273 5.26 19.98 -12.82
CA LYS A 273 3.86 19.75 -13.20
C LYS A 273 3.22 18.67 -12.35
N TYR A 274 3.84 17.47 -12.29
CA TYR A 274 3.31 16.36 -11.49
C TYR A 274 3.29 16.68 -9.99
N LYS A 275 4.34 17.32 -9.47
CA LYS A 275 4.40 17.75 -8.06
C LYS A 275 3.24 18.69 -7.71
N SER A 276 2.93 19.64 -8.56
CA SER A 276 1.88 20.64 -8.30
C SER A 276 0.48 20.07 -8.24
N GLU A 277 0.22 18.95 -8.93
CA GLU A 277 -1.09 18.32 -8.99
C GLU A 277 -1.28 17.19 -7.97
N ALA A 278 -0.17 16.56 -7.53
CA ALA A 278 -0.20 15.30 -6.79
C ALA A 278 -0.99 15.38 -5.47
N SER A 279 -0.67 16.36 -4.60
CA SER A 279 -1.28 16.47 -3.27
C SER A 279 -2.78 16.77 -3.35
N GLY A 280 -3.18 17.72 -4.19
CA GLY A 280 -4.59 18.08 -4.39
C GLY A 280 -5.42 16.89 -4.87
N TYR A 281 -4.90 16.16 -5.86
CA TYR A 281 -5.56 14.97 -6.40
C TYR A 281 -5.72 13.86 -5.37
N ILE A 282 -4.62 13.45 -4.74
CA ILE A 282 -4.64 12.25 -3.90
C ILE A 282 -5.40 12.47 -2.58
N CYS A 283 -5.23 13.63 -1.93
CA CYS A 283 -5.92 13.96 -0.69
C CYS A 283 -7.41 14.23 -0.92
N GLY A 284 -7.79 14.78 -2.08
CA GLY A 284 -9.20 14.96 -2.44
C GLY A 284 -9.93 13.64 -2.73
N ARG A 285 -9.24 12.67 -3.35
CA ARG A 285 -9.85 11.38 -3.73
C ARG A 285 -9.82 10.34 -2.62
N TYR A 286 -8.76 10.32 -1.81
CA TYR A 286 -8.50 9.31 -0.79
C TYR A 286 -8.39 9.96 0.60
N ASN A 287 -9.36 10.81 0.92
CA ASN A 287 -9.39 11.53 2.19
C ASN A 287 -9.55 10.57 3.37
N TRP A 288 -8.68 10.73 4.38
CA TRP A 288 -8.69 9.87 5.57
C TRP A 288 -9.98 9.98 6.38
N GLU A 289 -10.55 11.18 6.51
CA GLU A 289 -11.79 11.39 7.27
C GLU A 289 -12.97 10.67 6.60
N ASP A 290 -13.05 10.67 5.27
CA ASP A 290 -14.07 9.93 4.52
C ASP A 290 -13.94 8.42 4.74
N VAL A 291 -12.71 7.90 4.75
CA VAL A 291 -12.43 6.48 5.05
C VAL A 291 -12.91 6.12 6.46
N VAL A 292 -12.59 6.95 7.46
CA VAL A 292 -13.02 6.76 8.84
C VAL A 292 -14.55 6.80 8.95
N ASN A 293 -15.19 7.81 8.37
CA ASN A 293 -16.66 7.97 8.43
C ASN A 293 -17.37 6.77 7.79
N ARG A 294 -16.93 6.34 6.61
CA ARG A 294 -17.49 5.17 5.93
C ARG A 294 -17.27 3.88 6.72
N THR A 295 -16.11 3.73 7.35
CA THR A 295 -15.82 2.57 8.22
C THR A 295 -16.75 2.55 9.44
N VAL A 296 -16.98 3.70 10.06
CA VAL A 296 -17.91 3.84 11.20
C VAL A 296 -19.37 3.53 10.77
N GLU A 297 -19.76 3.92 9.56
CA GLU A 297 -21.10 3.54 9.02
C GLU A 297 -21.24 2.02 8.87
N VAL A 298 -20.18 1.34 8.39
CA VAL A 298 -20.15 -0.13 8.32
C VAL A 298 -20.27 -0.74 9.72
N TYR A 299 -19.59 -0.17 10.72
CA TYR A 299 -19.70 -0.63 12.13
C TYR A 299 -21.14 -0.52 12.65
N ARG A 300 -21.85 0.54 12.29
CA ARG A 300 -23.25 0.78 12.66
C ARG A 300 -24.27 -0.04 11.87
N GLY A 301 -23.85 -0.80 10.89
CA GLY A 301 -24.73 -1.59 10.03
C GLY A 301 -25.55 -0.75 9.02
N LYS A 302 -25.11 0.48 8.73
CA LYS A 302 -25.72 1.32 7.70
C LYS A 302 -25.10 0.99 6.33
N LYS A 303 -25.90 0.78 5.29
CA LYS A 303 -25.41 0.72 3.92
C LYS A 303 -24.85 2.08 3.49
N SER A 304 -23.71 2.10 2.84
CA SER A 304 -23.07 3.32 2.36
C SER A 304 -24.01 4.17 1.51
N CYS A 305 -24.01 5.48 1.72
CA CYS A 305 -24.92 6.42 1.05
C CYS A 305 -24.77 6.43 -0.49
N LYS A 306 -23.65 5.98 -1.04
CA LYS A 306 -23.44 5.85 -2.50
C LYS A 306 -24.23 4.68 -3.12
N GLU A 307 -24.48 3.60 -2.39
CA GLU A 307 -25.33 2.51 -2.87
C GLU A 307 -26.80 2.93 -2.96
N LYS A 308 -27.26 3.85 -2.11
CA LYS A 308 -28.61 4.42 -2.18
C LYS A 308 -28.87 5.29 -3.41
N LEU A 309 -27.83 5.93 -3.98
CA LEU A 309 -27.95 6.74 -5.20
C LEU A 309 -28.11 5.88 -6.45
N VAL A 310 -27.55 4.68 -6.47
CA VAL A 310 -27.69 3.73 -7.58
C VAL A 310 -29.05 3.03 -7.53
N GLU A 311 -29.54 2.67 -6.34
CA GLU A 311 -30.90 2.09 -6.19
C GLU A 311 -31.99 3.10 -6.54
N ASN A 312 -31.83 4.39 -6.22
CA ASN A 312 -32.79 5.43 -6.56
C ASN A 312 -32.79 5.87 -8.03
N SER A 313 -31.63 5.69 -8.73
CA SER A 313 -31.56 5.98 -10.17
C SER A 313 -32.18 4.88 -11.05
N SER A 314 -32.32 3.66 -10.53
CA SER A 314 -32.98 2.55 -11.24
C SER A 314 -34.49 2.50 -11.06
N VAL A 315 -35.09 3.33 -10.19
CA VAL A 315 -36.56 3.40 -9.97
C VAL A 315 -37.20 4.57 -10.72
N ALA A 316 -36.43 5.45 -11.37
CA ALA A 316 -36.94 6.61 -12.10
C ALA A 316 -37.05 6.40 -13.62
N SER A 317 -37.20 5.15 -14.09
CA SER A 317 -37.41 4.82 -15.49
C SER A 317 -38.57 3.80 -15.61
N ILE A 318 -39.79 4.28 -15.39
CA ILE A 318 -41.04 3.70 -15.90
C ILE A 318 -41.87 4.85 -16.42
#